data_8a203e2c264969772800008efe814402
#
_entry.id   8a203e2c264969772800008efe814402
#
_cell.length_a   1.000
_cell.length_b   1.000
_cell.length_c   1.000
_cell.angle_alpha   90.00
_cell.angle_beta   90.00
_cell.angle_gamma   90.00
#
_symmetry.space_group_name_H-M   'P 1'
#
loop_
_entity.id
_entity.type
_entity.pdbx_description
1 polymer ?
#
loop_
_entity_poly.entity_id
_entity_poly.type
_entity_poly.pdbx_seq_one_letter_code
_entity_poly.pdbx_strand_id
1 'polypeptide(L)'
;MSEVVTVYYDYVCPFAWRGAELAQQVAPVLGLEFVWRHFSLYQNNYAGTDGWQLWNDKLSFDDDSGDKGLLPFIASCAARRQGSEKHAHFRLEAMRARHRDHRPFTLQTLREVAQRVGLEMGRFESDLSNPECRTVLAHEHHHAVSQNVFGTPTFSFEDGYTAYLRLKELPQDAEEAAELFVCYRRLLERYPYLETIKRPRPRGN
;
A
#
# COMPACT_ATOMS: atom_id res chain seq x y z
N MET A 1 -4.07 -16.55 -18.89
CA MET A 1 -3.66 -16.24 -17.50
C MET A 1 -3.64 -14.72 -17.40
N SER A 2 -4.14 -14.16 -16.30
CA SER A 2 -4.07 -12.71 -16.04
C SER A 2 -2.62 -12.33 -15.77
N GLU A 3 -2.16 -11.18 -16.26
CA GLU A 3 -0.85 -10.63 -15.91
C GLU A 3 -0.88 -10.19 -14.43
N VAL A 4 0.18 -10.53 -13.68
CA VAL A 4 0.30 -10.18 -12.27
C VAL A 4 1.15 -8.92 -12.11
N VAL A 5 0.65 -7.96 -11.33
CA VAL A 5 1.35 -6.72 -11.00
C VAL A 5 1.56 -6.65 -9.50
N THR A 6 2.80 -6.67 -9.04
CA THR A 6 3.13 -6.44 -7.63
C THR A 6 3.09 -4.95 -7.31
N VAL A 7 2.41 -4.60 -6.20
CA VAL A 7 2.31 -3.21 -5.74
C VAL A 7 2.92 -3.09 -4.35
N TYR A 8 3.98 -2.31 -4.24
CA TYR A 8 4.57 -1.95 -2.95
C TYR A 8 3.88 -0.70 -2.41
N TYR A 9 3.41 -0.78 -1.16
CA TYR A 9 2.56 0.26 -0.60
C TYR A 9 2.79 0.50 0.90
N ASP A 10 2.43 1.71 1.33
CA ASP A 10 2.37 2.10 2.73
C ASP A 10 0.97 2.68 3.04
N TYR A 11 0.40 2.28 4.16
CA TYR A 11 -0.91 2.77 4.60
C TYR A 11 -0.91 4.28 4.88
N VAL A 12 0.19 4.85 5.38
CA VAL A 12 0.27 6.28 5.68
C VAL A 12 0.46 7.16 4.44
N CYS A 13 0.69 6.55 3.28
CA CYS A 13 0.93 7.27 2.04
C CYS A 13 -0.37 7.57 1.27
N PRO A 14 -0.76 8.85 1.10
CA PRO A 14 -1.96 9.20 0.34
C PRO A 14 -1.86 8.85 -1.15
N PHE A 15 -0.64 8.72 -1.68
CA PHE A 15 -0.44 8.30 -3.07
C PHE A 15 -0.60 6.79 -3.24
N ALA A 16 -0.26 5.99 -2.21
CA ALA A 16 -0.53 4.56 -2.19
C ALA A 16 -2.04 4.28 -2.18
N TRP A 17 -2.81 5.07 -1.43
CA TRP A 17 -4.28 5.03 -1.51
C TRP A 17 -4.79 5.28 -2.93
N ARG A 18 -4.32 6.36 -3.61
CA ARG A 18 -4.73 6.61 -5.00
C ARG A 18 -4.29 5.51 -5.96
N GLY A 19 -3.12 4.91 -5.73
CA GLY A 19 -2.69 3.72 -6.46
C GLY A 19 -3.60 2.51 -6.24
N ALA A 20 -4.15 2.34 -5.02
CA ALA A 20 -5.10 1.28 -4.73
C ALA A 20 -6.46 1.51 -5.41
N GLU A 21 -6.95 2.76 -5.43
CA GLU A 21 -8.16 3.13 -6.18
C GLU A 21 -7.97 2.93 -7.71
N LEU A 22 -6.81 3.33 -8.24
CA LEU A 22 -6.46 3.09 -9.65
C LEU A 22 -6.46 1.59 -9.96
N ALA A 23 -5.78 0.78 -9.15
CA ALA A 23 -5.74 -0.67 -9.34
C ALA A 23 -7.14 -1.30 -9.30
N GLN A 24 -8.02 -0.82 -8.42
CA GLN A 24 -9.42 -1.26 -8.33
C GLN A 24 -10.20 -0.97 -9.62
N GLN A 25 -9.93 0.16 -10.26
CA GLN A 25 -10.60 0.55 -11.52
C GLN A 25 -10.06 -0.25 -12.71
N VAL A 26 -8.74 -0.43 -12.81
CA VAL A 26 -8.11 -1.03 -13.99
C VAL A 26 -8.13 -2.55 -14.01
N ALA A 27 -8.15 -3.21 -12.84
CA ALA A 27 -8.10 -4.67 -12.73
C ALA A 27 -9.15 -5.37 -13.62
N PRO A 28 -10.46 -5.05 -13.52
CA PRO A 28 -11.48 -5.71 -14.32
C PRO A 28 -11.42 -5.35 -15.81
N VAL A 29 -10.97 -4.14 -16.15
CA VAL A 29 -10.92 -3.65 -17.54
C VAL A 29 -9.76 -4.26 -18.31
N LEU A 30 -8.59 -4.38 -17.66
CA LEU A 30 -7.37 -4.88 -18.30
C LEU A 30 -7.09 -6.36 -18.00
N GLY A 31 -7.92 -7.02 -17.17
CA GLY A 31 -7.72 -8.41 -16.77
C GLY A 31 -6.45 -8.61 -15.94
N LEU A 32 -6.08 -7.65 -15.09
CA LEU A 32 -4.88 -7.68 -14.26
C LEU A 32 -5.17 -8.23 -12.88
N GLU A 33 -4.20 -8.93 -12.32
CA GLU A 33 -4.17 -9.34 -10.91
C GLU A 33 -3.15 -8.50 -10.15
N PHE A 34 -3.53 -7.90 -9.01
CA PHE A 34 -2.65 -7.09 -8.20
C PHE A 34 -2.25 -7.81 -6.90
N VAL A 35 -0.96 -8.07 -6.74
CA VAL A 35 -0.36 -8.62 -5.52
C VAL A 35 0.24 -7.48 -4.70
N TRP A 36 -0.18 -7.35 -3.43
CA TRP A 36 0.16 -6.22 -2.58
C TRP A 36 1.19 -6.61 -1.53
N ARG A 37 2.28 -5.82 -1.43
CA ARG A 37 3.38 -6.03 -0.49
C ARG A 37 3.63 -4.77 0.32
N HIS A 38 3.82 -4.93 1.62
CA HIS A 38 4.11 -3.83 2.53
C HIS A 38 5.50 -3.23 2.26
N PHE A 39 5.56 -1.91 2.25
CA PHE A 39 6.81 -1.15 2.20
C PHE A 39 6.66 0.08 3.10
N SER A 40 7.32 0.09 4.26
CA SER A 40 7.25 1.22 5.18
C SER A 40 8.12 2.38 4.72
N LEU A 41 7.50 3.52 4.42
CA LEU A 41 8.21 4.76 4.14
C LEU A 41 8.95 5.27 5.36
N TYR A 42 8.39 5.06 6.55
CA TYR A 42 9.04 5.47 7.79
C TYR A 42 10.34 4.72 8.03
N GLN A 43 10.34 3.40 7.86
CA GLN A 43 11.55 2.57 7.95
C GLN A 43 12.55 2.94 6.86
N ASN A 44 12.09 3.11 5.62
CA ASN A 44 12.95 3.44 4.48
C ASN A 44 13.67 4.78 4.64
N ASN A 45 12.99 5.76 5.25
CA ASN A 45 13.53 7.12 5.43
C ASN A 45 14.24 7.31 6.77
N TYR A 46 14.35 6.25 7.58
CA TYR A 46 15.03 6.32 8.86
C TYR A 46 16.54 6.52 8.67
N ALA A 47 17.05 7.63 9.21
CA ALA A 47 18.45 8.03 9.09
C ALA A 47 19.30 7.73 10.34
N GLY A 48 18.71 7.07 11.35
CA GLY A 48 19.44 6.71 12.58
C GLY A 48 20.42 5.56 12.34
N THR A 49 21.43 5.49 13.23
CA THR A 49 22.49 4.46 13.16
C THR A 49 22.40 3.42 14.28
N ASP A 50 21.33 3.45 15.07
CA ASP A 50 21.10 2.59 16.24
C ASP A 50 20.49 1.20 15.89
N GLY A 51 20.27 0.93 14.60
CA GLY A 51 19.70 -0.33 14.14
C GLY A 51 18.20 -0.48 14.42
N TRP A 52 17.50 0.63 14.67
CA TRP A 52 16.06 0.63 14.88
C TRP A 52 15.30 0.04 13.68
N GLN A 53 14.25 -0.73 13.98
CA GLN A 53 13.39 -1.35 12.98
C GLN A 53 11.93 -1.20 13.39
N LEU A 54 11.08 -0.71 12.48
CA LEU A 54 9.66 -0.45 12.72
C LEU A 54 8.91 -1.67 13.29
N TRP A 55 9.19 -2.86 12.77
CA TRP A 55 8.53 -4.10 13.20
C TRP A 55 8.92 -4.57 14.59
N ASN A 56 9.92 -3.95 15.23
CA ASN A 56 10.29 -4.17 16.63
C ASN A 56 9.66 -3.15 17.58
N ASP A 57 9.04 -2.09 17.04
CA ASP A 57 8.40 -1.06 17.87
C ASP A 57 7.20 -1.60 18.65
N LYS A 58 6.89 -0.93 19.74
CA LYS A 58 5.66 -1.17 20.50
C LYS A 58 4.46 -0.67 19.69
N LEU A 59 3.39 -1.50 19.59
CA LEU A 59 2.12 -1.06 19.00
C LEU A 59 1.47 0.03 19.85
N SER A 60 1.05 1.11 19.21
CA SER A 60 0.14 2.10 19.78
C SER A 60 -1.28 1.82 19.26
N PHE A 61 -2.26 1.81 20.15
CA PHE A 61 -3.65 1.51 19.82
C PHE A 61 -4.55 2.76 19.79
N ASP A 62 -4.14 3.83 20.45
CA ASP A 62 -5.00 4.97 20.74
C ASP A 62 -4.75 6.18 19.84
N ASP A 63 -3.53 6.31 19.30
CA ASP A 63 -3.13 7.45 18.49
C ASP A 63 -2.19 7.00 17.36
N ASP A 64 -2.41 7.52 16.15
CA ASP A 64 -1.56 7.25 15.00
C ASP A 64 -0.34 8.18 14.91
N SER A 65 -0.26 9.20 15.74
CA SER A 65 0.83 10.19 15.70
C SER A 65 2.20 9.58 16.04
N GLY A 66 2.21 8.53 16.86
CA GLY A 66 3.42 7.83 17.26
C GLY A 66 3.62 6.45 16.65
N ASP A 67 2.67 5.93 15.88
CA ASP A 67 2.72 4.54 15.40
C ASP A 67 3.57 4.35 14.14
N LYS A 68 3.96 5.42 13.48
CA LYS A 68 4.78 5.35 12.26
C LYS A 68 4.22 4.41 11.18
N GLY A 69 2.91 4.13 11.25
CA GLY A 69 2.21 3.22 10.36
C GLY A 69 2.28 1.73 10.74
N LEU A 70 2.83 1.36 11.88
CA LEU A 70 2.95 -0.06 12.27
C LEU A 70 1.60 -0.73 12.45
N LEU A 71 0.67 -0.10 13.18
CA LEU A 71 -0.63 -0.69 13.49
C LEU A 71 -1.44 -1.08 12.23
N PRO A 72 -1.60 -0.24 11.20
CA PRO A 72 -2.30 -0.66 9.98
C PRO A 72 -1.59 -1.78 9.21
N PHE A 73 -0.26 -1.89 9.24
CA PHE A 73 0.45 -3.04 8.66
C PHE A 73 0.14 -4.34 9.40
N ILE A 74 0.14 -4.33 10.73
CA ILE A 74 -0.20 -5.51 11.55
C ILE A 74 -1.67 -5.89 11.32
N ALA A 75 -2.59 -4.93 11.33
CA ALA A 75 -4.01 -5.17 11.05
C ALA A 75 -4.23 -5.73 9.63
N SER A 76 -3.47 -5.27 8.65
CA SER A 76 -3.47 -5.80 7.29
C SER A 76 -3.06 -7.28 7.25
N CYS A 77 -2.01 -7.64 7.98
CA CYS A 77 -1.58 -9.02 8.09
C CYS A 77 -2.66 -9.89 8.76
N ALA A 78 -3.27 -9.42 9.85
CA ALA A 78 -4.38 -10.10 10.51
C ALA A 78 -5.56 -10.33 9.55
N ALA A 79 -5.90 -9.33 8.73
CA ALA A 79 -6.94 -9.47 7.70
C ALA A 79 -6.55 -10.50 6.62
N ARG A 80 -5.28 -10.49 6.15
CA ARG A 80 -4.75 -11.43 5.15
C ARG A 80 -4.88 -12.89 5.59
N ARG A 81 -4.73 -13.19 6.88
CA ARG A 81 -4.89 -14.52 7.45
C ARG A 81 -6.33 -15.06 7.38
N GLN A 82 -7.31 -14.20 7.04
CA GLN A 82 -8.71 -14.57 6.82
C GLN A 82 -9.11 -14.68 5.34
N GLY A 83 -8.15 -14.58 4.43
CA GLY A 83 -8.33 -14.77 3.00
C GLY A 83 -8.01 -13.53 2.17
N SER A 84 -7.66 -13.76 0.91
CA SER A 84 -7.18 -12.72 -0.02
C SER A 84 -8.27 -11.68 -0.36
N GLU A 85 -9.51 -12.11 -0.56
CA GLU A 85 -10.63 -11.25 -0.88
C GLU A 85 -10.94 -10.28 0.26
N LYS A 86 -11.09 -10.81 1.48
CA LYS A 86 -11.32 -9.99 2.68
C LYS A 86 -10.16 -9.04 2.95
N HIS A 87 -8.93 -9.50 2.73
CA HIS A 87 -7.75 -8.63 2.84
C HIS A 87 -7.77 -7.51 1.81
N ALA A 88 -8.15 -7.77 0.56
CA ALA A 88 -8.24 -6.74 -0.47
C ALA A 88 -9.25 -5.65 -0.09
N HIS A 89 -10.42 -6.04 0.39
CA HIS A 89 -11.43 -5.11 0.89
C HIS A 89 -10.94 -4.36 2.13
N PHE A 90 -10.35 -5.04 3.11
CA PHE A 90 -9.81 -4.40 4.31
C PHE A 90 -8.76 -3.34 3.96
N ARG A 91 -7.79 -3.68 3.10
CA ARG A 91 -6.72 -2.77 2.68
C ARG A 91 -7.29 -1.48 2.09
N LEU A 92 -8.21 -1.60 1.13
CA LEU A 92 -8.78 -0.44 0.45
C LEU A 92 -9.62 0.41 1.41
N GLU A 93 -10.49 -0.21 2.22
CA GLU A 93 -11.34 0.51 3.17
C GLU A 93 -10.53 1.17 4.30
N ALA A 94 -9.44 0.55 4.77
CA ALA A 94 -8.54 1.17 5.75
C ALA A 94 -7.85 2.41 5.16
N MET A 95 -7.39 2.34 3.91
CA MET A 95 -6.82 3.50 3.22
C MET A 95 -7.87 4.60 2.99
N ARG A 96 -9.10 4.25 2.61
CA ARG A 96 -10.22 5.18 2.47
C ARG A 96 -10.54 5.88 3.78
N ALA A 97 -10.62 5.13 4.87
CA ALA A 97 -10.85 5.70 6.20
C ALA A 97 -9.80 6.76 6.54
N ARG A 98 -8.52 6.50 6.26
CA ARG A 98 -7.43 7.46 6.53
C ARG A 98 -7.43 8.65 5.59
N HIS A 99 -7.46 8.42 4.28
CA HIS A 99 -7.11 9.43 3.30
C HIS A 99 -8.31 10.15 2.69
N ARG A 100 -9.46 9.49 2.60
CA ARG A 100 -10.72 10.07 2.15
C ARG A 100 -11.51 10.66 3.32
N ASP A 101 -11.65 9.86 4.40
CA ASP A 101 -12.55 10.19 5.52
C ASP A 101 -11.79 10.86 6.68
N HIS A 102 -10.47 11.06 6.54
CA HIS A 102 -9.57 11.74 7.50
C HIS A 102 -9.60 11.15 8.92
N ARG A 103 -9.81 9.83 9.04
CA ARG A 103 -9.83 9.13 10.31
C ARG A 103 -8.41 8.66 10.69
N PRO A 104 -7.99 8.77 11.96
CA PRO A 104 -6.70 8.26 12.40
C PRO A 104 -6.65 6.73 12.36
N PHE A 105 -5.45 6.15 12.23
CA PHE A 105 -5.22 4.71 12.34
C PHE A 105 -5.20 4.26 13.81
N THR A 106 -6.30 4.44 14.52
CA THR A 106 -6.49 3.85 15.84
C THR A 106 -7.00 2.41 15.71
N LEU A 107 -6.84 1.63 16.77
CA LEU A 107 -7.43 0.29 16.84
C LEU A 107 -8.95 0.32 16.61
N GLN A 108 -9.63 1.33 17.14
CA GLN A 108 -11.07 1.52 16.94
C GLN A 108 -11.42 1.67 15.45
N THR A 109 -10.71 2.55 14.73
CA THR A 109 -10.93 2.74 13.28
C THR A 109 -10.73 1.43 12.51
N LEU A 110 -9.66 0.70 12.80
CA LEU A 110 -9.35 -0.55 12.10
C LEU A 110 -10.30 -1.70 12.44
N ARG A 111 -10.83 -1.75 13.68
CA ARG A 111 -11.91 -2.67 14.08
C ARG A 111 -13.20 -2.41 13.30
N GLU A 112 -13.60 -1.16 13.17
CA GLU A 112 -14.79 -0.80 12.40
C GLU A 112 -14.65 -1.15 10.92
N VAL A 113 -13.46 -0.95 10.34
CA VAL A 113 -13.17 -1.39 8.98
C VAL A 113 -13.23 -2.93 8.89
N ALA A 114 -12.58 -3.63 9.82
CA ALA A 114 -12.57 -5.09 9.86
C ALA A 114 -13.98 -5.69 9.94
N GLN A 115 -14.82 -5.12 10.80
CA GLN A 115 -16.22 -5.51 10.95
C GLN A 115 -17.03 -5.25 9.68
N ARG A 116 -16.85 -4.07 9.06
CA ARG A 116 -17.55 -3.68 7.83
C ARG A 116 -17.26 -4.62 6.67
N VAL A 117 -16.02 -5.09 6.54
CA VAL A 117 -15.62 -6.01 5.47
C VAL A 117 -15.84 -7.49 5.83
N GLY A 118 -16.51 -7.78 6.94
CA GLY A 118 -16.93 -9.13 7.34
C GLY A 118 -15.78 -10.01 7.83
N LEU A 119 -14.75 -9.43 8.48
CA LEU A 119 -13.75 -10.23 9.18
C LEU A 119 -14.36 -10.85 10.45
N GLU A 120 -13.90 -12.05 10.79
CA GLU A 120 -14.20 -12.66 12.09
C GLU A 120 -13.37 -11.91 13.15
N MET A 121 -14.06 -11.20 14.06
CA MET A 121 -13.43 -10.20 14.93
C MET A 121 -12.55 -10.83 16.01
N GLY A 122 -12.96 -11.97 16.59
CA GLY A 122 -12.14 -12.65 17.60
C GLY A 122 -10.80 -13.10 17.03
N ARG A 123 -10.82 -13.63 15.80
CA ARG A 123 -9.60 -14.01 15.08
C ARG A 123 -8.76 -12.79 14.67
N PHE A 124 -9.40 -11.74 14.18
CA PHE A 124 -8.72 -10.49 13.83
C PHE A 124 -7.96 -9.91 15.03
N GLU A 125 -8.60 -9.80 16.18
CA GLU A 125 -8.00 -9.28 17.41
C GLU A 125 -6.88 -10.17 17.96
N SER A 126 -7.05 -11.47 17.94
CA SER A 126 -6.00 -12.43 18.30
C SER A 126 -4.77 -12.29 17.40
N ASP A 127 -4.99 -12.14 16.08
CA ASP A 127 -3.92 -12.05 15.09
C ASP A 127 -3.16 -10.70 15.16
N LEU A 128 -3.71 -9.65 15.79
CA LEU A 128 -2.96 -8.40 16.05
C LEU A 128 -1.73 -8.61 16.95
N SER A 129 -1.76 -9.63 17.79
CA SER A 129 -0.63 -10.00 18.66
C SER A 129 0.27 -11.08 18.06
N ASN A 130 -0.05 -11.57 16.85
CA ASN A 130 0.72 -12.63 16.22
C ASN A 130 2.08 -12.13 15.73
N PRO A 131 3.22 -12.68 16.23
CA PRO A 131 4.55 -12.26 15.84
C PRO A 131 4.85 -12.47 14.35
N GLU A 132 4.17 -13.39 13.69
CA GLU A 132 4.30 -13.65 12.25
C GLU A 132 3.96 -12.40 11.43
N CYS A 133 3.01 -11.57 11.88
CA CYS A 133 2.64 -10.34 11.18
C CYS A 133 3.81 -9.34 11.11
N ARG A 134 4.65 -9.30 12.14
CA ARG A 134 5.88 -8.48 12.14
C ARG A 134 6.95 -9.06 11.23
N THR A 135 7.10 -10.37 11.22
CA THR A 135 8.03 -11.09 10.33
C THR A 135 7.65 -10.89 8.86
N VAL A 136 6.36 -10.97 8.54
CA VAL A 136 5.84 -10.70 7.17
C VAL A 136 6.14 -9.27 6.75
N LEU A 137 5.87 -8.28 7.61
CA LEU A 137 6.19 -6.87 7.33
C LEU A 137 7.67 -6.67 7.05
N ALA A 138 8.54 -7.20 7.91
CA ALA A 138 9.99 -7.11 7.75
C ALA A 138 10.45 -7.75 6.43
N HIS A 139 9.98 -8.96 6.13
CA HIS A 139 10.33 -9.67 4.92
C HIS A 139 9.89 -8.92 3.65
N GLU A 140 8.64 -8.45 3.60
CA GLU A 140 8.12 -7.71 2.45
C GLU A 140 8.85 -6.38 2.25
N HIS A 141 9.17 -5.66 3.34
CA HIS A 141 9.94 -4.43 3.29
C HIS A 141 11.37 -4.67 2.76
N HIS A 142 12.09 -5.65 3.31
CA HIS A 142 13.45 -5.98 2.84
C HIS A 142 13.45 -6.44 1.38
N HIS A 143 12.45 -7.23 0.98
CA HIS A 143 12.30 -7.61 -0.42
C HIS A 143 12.13 -6.37 -1.31
N ALA A 144 11.26 -5.43 -0.93
CA ALA A 144 11.07 -4.19 -1.70
C ALA A 144 12.38 -3.38 -1.81
N VAL A 145 13.13 -3.24 -0.71
CA VAL A 145 14.45 -2.58 -0.71
C VAL A 145 15.42 -3.28 -1.68
N SER A 146 15.45 -4.62 -1.68
CA SER A 146 16.32 -5.39 -2.61
C SER A 146 15.93 -5.19 -4.09
N GLN A 147 14.69 -4.77 -4.37
CA GLN A 147 14.20 -4.40 -5.70
C GLN A 147 14.35 -2.88 -5.98
N ASN A 148 15.13 -2.16 -5.18
CA ASN A 148 15.35 -0.71 -5.27
C ASN A 148 14.06 0.13 -5.16
N VAL A 149 13.04 -0.37 -4.50
CA VAL A 149 11.83 0.41 -4.19
C VAL A 149 12.20 1.51 -3.20
N PHE A 150 11.85 2.75 -3.53
CA PHE A 150 12.16 3.94 -2.71
C PHE A 150 10.92 4.75 -2.33
N GLY A 151 9.75 4.40 -2.85
CA GLY A 151 8.51 5.14 -2.61
C GLY A 151 7.26 4.33 -2.92
N THR A 152 6.09 4.87 -2.57
CA THR A 152 4.81 4.20 -2.73
C THR A 152 3.75 5.09 -3.40
N PRO A 153 2.88 4.53 -4.26
CA PRO A 153 2.90 3.15 -4.75
C PRO A 153 3.99 2.93 -5.80
N THR A 154 4.65 1.79 -5.74
CA THR A 154 5.52 1.31 -6.81
C THR A 154 4.88 0.06 -7.42
N PHE A 155 4.70 0.05 -8.74
CA PHE A 155 4.17 -1.07 -9.51
C PHE A 155 5.32 -1.82 -10.16
N SER A 156 5.36 -3.15 -10.00
CA SER A 156 6.35 -4.05 -10.57
C SER A 156 5.64 -5.11 -11.39
N PHE A 157 6.00 -5.22 -12.66
CA PHE A 157 5.42 -6.14 -13.62
C PHE A 157 6.25 -7.43 -13.73
N GLU A 158 5.63 -8.52 -14.21
CA GLU A 158 6.28 -9.84 -14.29
C GLU A 158 7.55 -9.86 -15.15
N ASP A 159 7.63 -9.01 -16.16
CA ASP A 159 8.80 -8.86 -17.03
C ASP A 159 9.92 -7.98 -16.45
N GLY A 160 9.77 -7.55 -15.18
CA GLY A 160 10.79 -6.83 -14.43
C GLY A 160 10.70 -5.30 -14.51
N TYR A 161 9.86 -4.74 -15.37
CA TYR A 161 9.64 -3.28 -15.35
C TYR A 161 9.01 -2.86 -14.04
N THR A 162 9.65 -1.91 -13.38
CA THR A 162 9.23 -1.44 -12.06
C THR A 162 9.33 0.08 -11.99
N ALA A 163 8.26 0.76 -11.58
CA ALA A 163 8.33 2.20 -11.40
C ALA A 163 7.33 2.72 -10.35
N TYR A 164 7.71 3.85 -9.75
CA TYR A 164 6.89 4.64 -8.85
C TYR A 164 5.89 5.48 -9.63
N LEU A 165 4.61 5.38 -9.32
CA LEU A 165 3.54 6.16 -9.94
C LEU A 165 2.81 7.02 -8.90
N ARG A 166 2.88 8.34 -9.05
CA ARG A 166 2.24 9.28 -8.14
C ARG A 166 1.13 10.07 -8.81
N LEU A 167 -0.10 9.82 -8.41
CA LEU A 167 -1.26 10.57 -8.88
C LEU A 167 -1.59 11.72 -7.92
N LYS A 168 -1.84 12.92 -8.45
CA LYS A 168 -2.37 14.05 -7.69
C LYS A 168 -3.87 13.87 -7.42
N GLU A 169 -4.59 13.39 -8.41
CA GLU A 169 -6.04 13.14 -8.43
C GLU A 169 -6.30 11.79 -9.08
N LEU A 170 -7.45 11.20 -8.83
CA LEU A 170 -7.87 9.96 -9.47
C LEU A 170 -8.41 10.23 -10.88
N PRO A 171 -8.30 9.28 -11.83
CA PRO A 171 -9.05 9.31 -13.08
C PRO A 171 -10.55 9.40 -12.83
N GLN A 172 -11.28 9.98 -13.78
CA GLN A 172 -12.72 10.22 -13.65
C GLN A 172 -13.53 8.92 -13.68
N ASP A 173 -13.07 7.96 -14.48
CA ASP A 173 -13.72 6.66 -14.67
C ASP A 173 -12.70 5.54 -14.95
N ALA A 174 -13.21 4.33 -15.11
CA ALA A 174 -12.39 3.14 -15.34
C ALA A 174 -11.76 3.13 -16.75
N GLU A 175 -12.33 3.81 -17.73
CA GLU A 175 -11.78 3.90 -19.10
C GLU A 175 -10.55 4.81 -19.10
N GLU A 176 -10.66 6.02 -18.54
CA GLU A 176 -9.53 6.93 -18.36
C GLU A 176 -8.43 6.29 -17.50
N ALA A 177 -8.81 5.57 -16.45
CA ALA A 177 -7.87 4.84 -15.60
C ALA A 177 -7.09 3.77 -16.40
N ALA A 178 -7.78 2.99 -17.22
CA ALA A 178 -7.17 1.96 -18.05
C ALA A 178 -6.24 2.56 -19.11
N GLU A 179 -6.66 3.65 -19.78
CA GLU A 179 -5.82 4.36 -20.74
C GLU A 179 -4.53 4.88 -20.09
N LEU A 180 -4.66 5.54 -18.92
CA LEU A 180 -3.51 6.00 -18.14
C LEU A 180 -2.57 4.85 -17.79
N PHE A 181 -3.09 3.72 -17.30
CA PHE A 181 -2.28 2.59 -16.87
C PHE A 181 -1.56 1.92 -18.05
N VAL A 182 -2.23 1.79 -19.22
CA VAL A 182 -1.62 1.30 -20.45
C VAL A 182 -0.52 2.25 -20.93
N CYS A 183 -0.74 3.57 -20.91
CA CYS A 183 0.28 4.56 -21.26
C CYS A 183 1.49 4.47 -20.31
N TYR A 184 1.25 4.36 -19.00
CA TYR A 184 2.29 4.17 -18.00
C TYR A 184 3.12 2.93 -18.29
N ARG A 185 2.48 1.78 -18.54
CA ARG A 185 3.14 0.53 -18.88
C ARG A 185 4.02 0.68 -20.14
N ARG A 186 3.46 1.26 -21.21
CA ARG A 186 4.18 1.50 -22.48
C ARG A 186 5.41 2.42 -22.31
N LEU A 187 5.34 3.42 -21.42
CA LEU A 187 6.49 4.27 -21.14
C LEU A 187 7.65 3.47 -20.55
N LEU A 188 7.37 2.55 -19.63
CA LEU A 188 8.39 1.71 -19.01
C LEU A 188 9.02 0.75 -20.02
N GLU A 189 8.22 0.13 -20.87
CA GLU A 189 8.69 -0.83 -21.87
C GLU A 189 9.56 -0.19 -22.97
N ARG A 190 9.11 0.96 -23.50
CA ARG A 190 9.73 1.56 -24.69
C ARG A 190 10.88 2.50 -24.39
N TYR A 191 10.93 3.04 -23.17
CA TYR A 191 11.88 4.09 -22.83
C TYR A 191 12.60 3.80 -21.51
N PRO A 192 13.42 2.71 -21.46
CA PRO A 192 14.10 2.28 -20.22
C PRO A 192 15.11 3.32 -19.68
N TYR A 193 15.47 4.30 -20.47
CA TYR A 193 16.32 5.44 -20.11
C TYR A 193 15.52 6.60 -19.48
N LEU A 194 14.19 6.52 -19.40
CA LEU A 194 13.35 7.55 -18.81
C LEU A 194 13.21 7.29 -17.31
N GLU A 195 13.93 8.05 -16.50
CA GLU A 195 13.89 7.90 -15.03
C GLU A 195 12.76 8.67 -14.40
N THR A 196 12.45 9.88 -14.87
CA THR A 196 11.49 10.75 -14.18
C THR A 196 10.74 11.68 -15.13
N ILE A 197 9.41 11.70 -14.97
CA ILE A 197 8.55 12.79 -15.46
C ILE A 197 7.88 13.43 -14.25
N LYS A 198 8.10 14.72 -14.02
CA LYS A 198 7.54 15.43 -12.87
C LYS A 198 6.87 16.73 -13.28
N ARG A 199 5.57 16.85 -12.96
CA ARG A 199 4.86 18.12 -13.18
C ARG A 199 5.30 19.19 -12.17
N PRO A 200 5.48 20.44 -12.59
CA PRO A 200 5.70 21.57 -11.68
C PRO A 200 4.55 21.67 -10.66
N ARG A 201 4.87 22.05 -9.46
CA ARG A 201 3.86 22.38 -8.44
C ARG A 201 3.82 23.89 -8.26
N PRO A 202 2.63 24.49 -8.05
CA PRO A 202 2.56 25.85 -7.57
C PRO A 202 3.39 25.95 -6.28
N ARG A 203 4.17 27.01 -6.16
CA ARG A 203 4.79 27.34 -4.87
C ARG A 203 3.65 27.63 -3.92
N GLY A 204 3.51 26.87 -2.84
CA GLY A 204 2.52 27.17 -1.81
C GLY A 204 2.78 28.59 -1.28
N ASN A 205 1.70 29.37 -1.16
CA ASN A 205 1.71 30.59 -0.38
C ASN A 205 1.82 30.23 1.09
#